data_842a15f83eba00d630a8c41713653ed1
#
_entry.id   842a15f83eba00d630a8c41713653ed1
#
_cell.length_a   1.000
_cell.length_b   1.000
_cell.length_c   1.000
_cell.angle_alpha   90.00
_cell.angle_beta   90.00
_cell.angle_gamma   90.00
#
_symmetry.space_group_name_H-M   'P 1'
#
loop_
_entity.id
_entity.type
_entity.pdbx_description
1 polymer ?
#
loop_
_entity_poly.entity_id
_entity_poly.type
_entity_poly.pdbx_seq_one_letter_code
_entity_poly.pdbx_strand_id
1 'polypeptide(L)'
;AKVREYESALQALQTMGDALTGSLQKQWAMEQRQREQIIQLSHKLKTPLTIIEGNAELLAEDDGLTAEQKTQVESILQGAEQTRTYLGKIRAEVQTPLRYKRNAEQ
;
A
#
# COMPACT_ATOMS: atom_id res chain seq x y z
N ALA A 1 -6.95 -31.53 45.61
CA ALA A 1 -6.00 -30.42 45.63
C ALA A 1 -5.20 -30.28 44.34
N LYS A 2 -4.52 -31.33 43.89
CA LYS A 2 -3.73 -31.28 42.65
C LYS A 2 -4.61 -31.09 41.39
N VAL A 3 -5.81 -31.66 41.37
CA VAL A 3 -6.75 -31.54 40.24
C VAL A 3 -7.18 -30.11 40.04
N ARG A 4 -7.46 -29.37 41.10
CA ARG A 4 -7.86 -27.97 41.04
C ARG A 4 -6.74 -27.10 40.51
N GLU A 5 -5.50 -27.40 40.89
CA GLU A 5 -4.32 -26.68 40.44
C GLU A 5 -4.11 -26.85 38.94
N TYR A 6 -4.31 -28.07 38.44
CA TYR A 6 -4.24 -28.35 37.00
C TYR A 6 -5.35 -27.68 36.23
N GLU A 7 -6.59 -27.71 36.78
CA GLU A 7 -7.70 -27.03 36.13
C GLU A 7 -7.51 -25.53 36.05
N SER A 8 -7.00 -24.92 37.12
CA SER A 8 -6.70 -23.48 37.13
C SER A 8 -5.62 -23.13 36.09
N ALA A 9 -4.59 -23.96 36.01
CA ALA A 9 -3.51 -23.78 35.05
C ALA A 9 -4.03 -23.90 33.62
N LEU A 10 -4.86 -24.89 33.35
CA LEU A 10 -5.45 -25.08 32.03
C LEU A 10 -6.35 -23.91 31.64
N GLN A 11 -7.16 -23.41 32.57
CA GLN A 11 -8.01 -22.26 32.34
C GLN A 11 -7.19 -21.01 32.03
N ALA A 12 -6.11 -20.81 32.78
CA ALA A 12 -5.21 -19.70 32.54
C ALA A 12 -4.57 -19.77 31.14
N LEU A 13 -4.15 -20.96 30.73
CA LEU A 13 -3.59 -21.17 29.40
C LEU A 13 -4.61 -20.91 28.31
N GLN A 14 -5.85 -21.38 28.50
CA GLN A 14 -6.93 -21.13 27.55
C GLN A 14 -7.25 -19.64 27.42
N THR A 15 -7.31 -18.94 28.55
CA THR A 15 -7.55 -17.50 28.55
C THR A 15 -6.43 -16.75 27.82
N MET A 16 -5.18 -17.13 28.07
CA MET A 16 -4.03 -16.56 27.38
C MET A 16 -4.08 -16.84 25.89
N GLY A 17 -4.43 -18.07 25.51
CA GLY A 17 -4.55 -18.46 24.11
C GLY A 17 -5.63 -17.66 23.39
N ASP A 18 -6.78 -17.48 24.03
CA ASP A 18 -7.89 -16.71 23.48
C ASP A 18 -7.51 -15.23 23.32
N ALA A 19 -6.84 -14.67 24.33
CA ALA A 19 -6.37 -13.30 24.29
C ALA A 19 -5.36 -13.08 23.16
N LEU A 20 -4.43 -14.04 22.99
CA LEU A 20 -3.43 -13.98 21.93
C LEU A 20 -4.07 -14.08 20.55
N THR A 21 -5.00 -15.01 20.38
CA THR A 21 -5.74 -15.16 19.12
C THR A 21 -6.50 -13.89 18.78
N GLY A 22 -7.18 -13.28 19.77
CA GLY A 22 -7.89 -12.03 19.57
C GLY A 22 -6.96 -10.89 19.17
N SER A 23 -5.79 -10.81 19.81
CA SER A 23 -4.79 -9.79 19.48
C SER A 23 -4.26 -9.97 18.05
N LEU A 24 -3.96 -11.21 17.65
CA LEU A 24 -3.50 -11.52 16.29
C LEU A 24 -4.55 -11.19 15.25
N GLN A 25 -5.82 -11.49 15.54
CA GLN A 25 -6.91 -11.15 14.63
C GLN A 25 -7.07 -9.64 14.46
N LYS A 26 -6.91 -8.88 15.54
CA LYS A 26 -6.95 -7.42 15.48
C LYS A 26 -5.80 -6.86 14.65
N GLN A 27 -4.60 -7.38 14.85
CA GLN A 27 -3.43 -6.97 14.08
C GLN A 27 -3.63 -7.26 12.60
N TRP A 28 -4.13 -8.44 12.27
CA TRP A 28 -4.39 -8.83 10.90
C TRP A 28 -5.42 -7.90 10.24
N ALA A 29 -6.52 -7.59 10.96
CA ALA A 29 -7.56 -6.70 10.47
C ALA A 29 -7.01 -5.29 10.23
N MET A 30 -6.15 -4.79 11.12
CA MET A 30 -5.51 -3.49 10.98
C MET A 30 -4.60 -3.46 9.77
N GLU A 31 -3.80 -4.49 9.56
CA GLU A 31 -2.92 -4.59 8.40
C GLU A 31 -3.71 -4.59 7.08
N GLN A 32 -4.82 -5.34 7.04
CA GLN A 32 -5.69 -5.38 5.88
C GLN A 32 -6.29 -4.01 5.58
N ARG A 33 -6.70 -3.30 6.62
CA ARG A 33 -7.25 -1.96 6.48
C ARG A 33 -6.21 -0.99 5.95
N GLN A 34 -4.99 -1.06 6.45
CA GLN A 34 -3.89 -0.24 5.96
C GLN A 34 -3.60 -0.50 4.48
N ARG A 35 -3.60 -1.76 4.07
CA ARG A 35 -3.40 -2.14 2.67
C ARG A 35 -4.48 -1.56 1.77
N GLU A 36 -5.73 -1.67 2.20
CA GLU A 36 -6.87 -1.10 1.46
C GLU A 36 -6.75 0.40 1.32
N GLN A 37 -6.34 1.08 2.40
CA GLN A 37 -6.14 2.53 2.39
C GLN A 37 -5.04 2.94 1.41
N ILE A 38 -3.95 2.19 1.37
CA ILE A 38 -2.85 2.47 0.44
C ILE A 38 -3.31 2.28 -1.01
N ILE A 39 -4.04 1.21 -1.28
CA ILE A 39 -4.57 0.95 -2.62
C ILE A 39 -5.52 2.08 -3.06
N GLN A 40 -6.42 2.49 -2.17
CA GLN A 40 -7.35 3.58 -2.44
C GLN A 40 -6.63 4.90 -2.67
N LEU A 41 -5.62 5.19 -1.85
CA LEU A 41 -4.81 6.39 -2.01
C LEU A 41 -4.08 6.39 -3.35
N SER A 42 -3.52 5.25 -3.74
CA SER A 42 -2.86 5.09 -5.04
C SER A 42 -3.82 5.41 -6.19
N HIS A 43 -5.05 4.90 -6.13
CA HIS A 43 -6.07 5.20 -7.13
C HIS A 43 -6.45 6.68 -7.16
N LYS A 44 -6.61 7.28 -5.98
CA LYS A 44 -6.98 8.70 -5.88
C LYS A 44 -5.89 9.62 -6.40
N LEU A 45 -4.62 9.23 -6.25
CA LEU A 45 -3.50 10.02 -6.74
C LEU A 45 -3.33 9.91 -8.25
N LYS A 46 -3.80 8.85 -8.87
CA LYS A 46 -3.75 8.69 -10.33
C LYS A 46 -4.57 9.76 -11.06
N THR A 47 -5.71 10.15 -10.51
CA THR A 47 -6.59 11.14 -11.13
C THR A 47 -5.89 12.50 -11.29
N PRO A 48 -5.38 13.16 -10.23
CA PRO A 48 -4.64 14.40 -10.41
C PRO A 48 -3.38 14.23 -11.27
N LEU A 49 -2.73 13.08 -11.17
CA LEU A 49 -1.56 12.80 -11.98
C LEU A 49 -1.88 12.78 -13.47
N THR A 50 -3.00 12.16 -13.84
CA THR A 50 -3.47 12.13 -15.22
C THR A 50 -3.79 13.54 -15.73
N ILE A 51 -4.36 14.39 -14.88
CA ILE A 51 -4.64 15.78 -15.21
C ILE A 51 -3.35 16.55 -15.46
N ILE A 52 -2.35 16.39 -14.59
CA ILE A 52 -1.04 17.03 -14.73
C ILE A 52 -0.37 16.58 -16.03
N GLU A 53 -0.35 15.29 -16.30
CA GLU A 53 0.23 14.73 -17.53
C GLU A 53 -0.48 15.27 -18.76
N GLY A 54 -1.81 15.29 -18.75
CA GLY A 54 -2.60 15.78 -19.88
C GLY A 54 -2.32 17.25 -20.19
N ASN A 55 -2.26 18.08 -19.16
CA ASN A 55 -1.95 19.50 -19.34
C ASN A 55 -0.52 19.73 -19.80
N ALA A 56 0.43 18.96 -19.28
CA ALA A 56 1.82 19.06 -19.69
C ALA A 56 1.99 18.63 -21.15
N GLU A 57 1.29 17.58 -21.60
CA GLU A 57 1.29 17.14 -22.98
C GLU A 57 0.72 18.19 -23.91
N LEU A 58 -0.37 18.84 -23.51
CA LEU A 58 -0.96 19.93 -24.28
C LEU A 58 -0.01 21.11 -24.41
N LEU A 59 0.68 21.46 -23.32
CA LEU A 59 1.69 22.51 -23.37
C LEU A 59 2.85 22.14 -24.28
N ALA A 60 3.24 20.88 -24.29
CA ALA A 60 4.37 20.40 -25.13
C ALA A 60 4.08 20.56 -26.62
N GLU A 61 2.80 20.59 -27.02
CA GLU A 61 2.38 20.77 -28.41
C GLU A 61 2.41 22.24 -28.86
N ASP A 62 2.60 23.17 -27.93
CA ASP A 62 2.60 24.60 -28.24
C ASP A 62 3.94 25.01 -28.87
N ASP A 63 3.88 25.50 -30.09
CA ASP A 63 5.04 25.96 -30.84
C ASP A 63 5.65 27.25 -30.27
N GLY A 64 4.88 27.98 -29.46
CA GLY A 64 5.31 29.26 -28.88
C GLY A 64 6.16 29.12 -27.63
N LEU A 65 6.46 27.90 -27.18
CA LEU A 65 7.26 27.68 -25.97
C LEU A 65 8.74 28.00 -26.22
N THR A 66 9.38 28.65 -25.26
CA THR A 66 10.82 28.82 -25.26
C THR A 66 11.52 27.49 -25.03
N ALA A 67 12.81 27.41 -25.30
CA ALA A 67 13.62 26.22 -25.06
C ALA A 67 13.59 25.85 -23.54
N GLU A 68 13.64 26.86 -22.68
CA GLU A 68 13.59 26.68 -21.23
C GLU A 68 12.24 26.13 -20.80
N GLN A 69 11.15 26.66 -21.38
CA GLN A 69 9.78 26.19 -21.08
C GLN A 69 9.59 24.74 -21.53
N LYS A 70 10.11 24.37 -22.70
CA LYS A 70 10.08 22.99 -23.19
C LYS A 70 10.79 22.03 -22.23
N THR A 71 11.93 22.43 -21.71
CA THR A 71 12.68 21.65 -20.74
C THR A 71 11.86 21.46 -19.45
N GLN A 72 11.18 22.50 -19.00
CA GLN A 72 10.33 22.45 -17.82
C GLN A 72 9.15 21.49 -18.02
N VAL A 73 8.51 21.54 -19.18
CA VAL A 73 7.39 20.64 -19.51
C VAL A 73 7.87 19.19 -19.54
N GLU A 74 9.02 18.92 -20.16
CA GLU A 74 9.61 17.58 -20.20
C GLU A 74 9.91 17.06 -18.79
N SER A 75 10.40 17.94 -17.92
CA SER A 75 10.68 17.60 -16.53
C SER A 75 9.40 17.23 -15.78
N ILE A 76 8.30 17.96 -16.01
CA ILE A 76 7.00 17.66 -15.42
C ILE A 76 6.51 16.28 -15.87
N LEU A 77 6.59 16.01 -17.16
CA LEU A 77 6.17 14.72 -17.73
C LEU A 77 6.99 13.57 -17.18
N GLN A 78 8.30 13.77 -17.07
CA GLN A 78 9.19 12.75 -16.50
C GLN A 78 8.88 12.47 -15.04
N GLY A 79 8.66 13.52 -14.24
CA GLY A 79 8.31 13.39 -12.84
C GLY A 79 6.96 12.69 -12.66
N ALA A 80 5.99 13.00 -13.50
CA ALA A 80 4.68 12.36 -13.48
C ALA A 80 4.77 10.87 -13.82
N GLU A 81 5.59 10.52 -14.82
CA GLU A 81 5.81 9.11 -15.19
C GLU A 81 6.48 8.34 -14.07
N GLN A 82 7.51 8.90 -13.44
CA GLN A 82 8.17 8.28 -12.29
C GLN A 82 7.20 8.07 -11.14
N THR A 83 6.35 9.05 -10.87
CA THR A 83 5.34 8.94 -9.81
C THR A 83 4.34 7.84 -10.13
N ARG A 84 3.87 7.76 -11.36
CA ARG A 84 2.95 6.71 -11.80
C ARG A 84 3.57 5.31 -11.63
N THR A 85 4.82 5.15 -12.02
CA THR A 85 5.55 3.90 -11.86
C THR A 85 5.68 3.53 -10.38
N TYR A 86 6.00 4.50 -9.54
CA TYR A 86 6.13 4.29 -8.09
C TYR A 86 4.80 3.87 -7.46
N LEU A 87 3.70 4.53 -7.83
CA LEU A 87 2.37 4.17 -7.33
C LEU A 87 1.99 2.74 -7.75
N GLY A 88 2.34 2.34 -8.97
CA GLY A 88 2.11 0.98 -9.44
C GLY A 88 2.91 -0.05 -8.65
N LYS A 89 4.16 0.25 -8.32
CA LYS A 89 5.00 -0.60 -7.48
C LYS A 89 4.44 -0.78 -6.08
N ILE A 90 4.07 0.33 -5.43
CA ILE A 90 3.49 0.29 -4.08
C ILE A 90 2.23 -0.56 -4.08
N ARG A 91 1.35 -0.34 -5.06
CA ARG A 91 0.10 -1.11 -5.15
C ARG A 91 0.37 -2.59 -5.33
N ALA A 92 1.32 -2.95 -6.19
CA ALA A 92 1.68 -4.35 -6.42
C ALA A 92 2.22 -5.01 -5.16
N GLU A 93 3.10 -4.32 -4.42
CA GLU A 93 3.66 -4.83 -3.18
C GLU A 93 2.60 -5.04 -2.11
N VAL A 94 1.66 -4.09 -2.00
CA VAL A 94 0.59 -4.15 -1.01
C VAL A 94 -0.43 -5.24 -1.35
N GLN A 95 -0.70 -5.46 -2.64
CA GLN A 95 -1.64 -6.47 -3.09
C GLN A 95 -1.12 -7.90 -2.96
N THR A 96 0.20 -8.07 -2.86
CA THR A 96 0.80 -9.40 -2.72
C THR A 96 0.87 -9.77 -1.24
N PRO A 97 0.06 -10.74 -0.75
CA PRO A 97 0.12 -11.13 0.65
C PRO A 97 1.47 -11.77 0.99
N LEU A 98 1.97 -11.49 2.18
CA LEU A 98 3.20 -12.10 2.70
C LEU A 98 3.14 -13.62 2.64
N ARG A 99 1.97 -14.18 2.92
CA ARG A 99 1.73 -15.61 2.87
C ARG A 99 1.96 -16.18 1.48
N TYR A 100 1.55 -15.45 0.47
CA TYR A 100 1.75 -15.86 -0.92
C TYR A 100 3.23 -15.81 -1.31
N LYS A 101 3.94 -14.75 -0.90
CA LYS A 101 5.37 -14.63 -1.15
C LYS A 101 6.14 -15.78 -0.51
N ARG A 102 5.78 -16.14 0.71
CA ARG A 102 6.42 -17.26 1.43
C ARG A 102 6.25 -18.57 0.67
N ASN A 103 5.05 -18.83 0.17
CA ASN A 103 4.76 -20.04 -0.60
C ASN A 103 5.48 -20.05 -1.95
N ALA A 104 5.62 -18.88 -2.57
CA ALA A 104 6.29 -18.75 -3.86
C ALA A 104 7.80 -18.99 -3.75
N GLU A 105 8.39 -18.68 -2.60
CA GLU A 105 9.82 -18.89 -2.35
C GLU A 105 10.17 -20.36 -2.04
N GLN A 106 9.19 -21.16 -1.69
CA GLN A 106 9.38 -22.58 -1.44
C GLN A 106 9.20 -23.38 -2.71
#